data_bef91d2a551796c26c1f2c7d2147fffd
#
_entry.id   bef91d2a551796c26c1f2c7d2147fffd
#
_cell.length_a   1.000
_cell.length_b   1.000
_cell.length_c   1.000
_cell.angle_alpha   90.00
_cell.angle_beta   90.00
_cell.angle_gamma   90.00
#
_symmetry.space_group_name_H-M   'P 1'
#
loop_
_entity.id
_entity.type
_entity.pdbx_description
1 polymer ?
#
loop_
_entity_poly.entity_id
_entity_poly.type
_entity_poly.pdbx_seq_one_letter_code
_entity_poly.pdbx_strand_id
1 'polypeptide(L)'
;MLMIYLAAIETDADKSKFEILYTEYRALMFYVANQILNNDQDSEDAVHQAFEKIIEIIDKIEVAKCPKTKSLVVTIVERKAIDLYRVQKRRVVLPLDEENANLYSTSQIEVVPDKVSIAQAIAALSPKYRELLLLKYDNGYSDREIAQMLSITIANARKTIQRAKGQLKRILDEQEAPAHENNR
;
A
#
# COMPACT_ATOMS: atom_id res chain seq x y z
N MET A 1 14.17 20.39 2.19
CA MET A 1 13.04 19.59 1.66
C MET A 1 11.70 20.02 2.26
N LEU A 2 11.48 20.02 3.60
CA LEU A 2 10.18 20.39 4.21
C LEU A 2 9.62 21.74 3.71
N MET A 3 10.46 22.76 3.63
CA MET A 3 10.04 24.12 3.22
C MET A 3 9.43 24.16 1.82
N ILE A 4 9.88 23.30 0.91
CA ILE A 4 9.34 23.24 -0.46
C ILE A 4 7.89 22.74 -0.44
N TYR A 5 7.59 21.72 0.39
CA TYR A 5 6.23 21.21 0.53
C TYR A 5 5.29 22.22 1.18
N LEU A 6 5.76 22.94 2.23
CA LEU A 6 4.96 23.95 2.91
C LEU A 6 4.60 25.12 2.01
N ALA A 7 5.45 25.46 1.03
CA ALA A 7 5.14 26.49 0.04
C ALA A 7 3.99 26.11 -0.91
N ALA A 8 3.73 24.81 -1.08
CA ALA A 8 2.64 24.28 -1.91
C ALA A 8 1.30 24.15 -1.17
N ILE A 9 1.26 24.41 0.14
CA ILE A 9 0.07 24.27 0.98
C ILE A 9 -0.49 25.65 1.27
N GLU A 10 -1.80 25.85 1.04
CA GLU A 10 -2.42 27.16 1.13
C GLU A 10 -2.72 27.57 2.59
N THR A 11 -3.28 26.66 3.41
CA THR A 11 -3.74 27.00 4.77
C THR A 11 -2.70 26.71 5.84
N ASP A 12 -2.62 27.55 6.86
CA ASP A 12 -1.68 27.35 7.97
C ASP A 12 -2.04 26.11 8.81
N ALA A 13 -3.33 25.75 8.87
CA ALA A 13 -3.78 24.53 9.55
C ALA A 13 -3.25 23.28 8.84
N ASP A 14 -3.27 23.25 7.50
CA ASP A 14 -2.75 22.14 6.73
C ASP A 14 -1.21 22.11 6.71
N LYS A 15 -0.55 23.28 6.75
CA LYS A 15 0.90 23.35 6.95
C LYS A 15 1.31 22.70 8.27
N SER A 16 0.68 23.08 9.38
CA SER A 16 0.94 22.48 10.70
C SER A 16 0.68 20.97 10.72
N LYS A 17 -0.42 20.54 10.07
CA LYS A 17 -0.74 19.11 9.91
C LYS A 17 0.33 18.38 9.09
N PHE A 18 0.78 18.97 8.00
CA PHE A 18 1.82 18.41 7.15
C PHE A 18 3.18 18.32 7.86
N GLU A 19 3.58 19.30 8.64
CA GLU A 19 4.79 19.25 9.46
C GLU A 19 4.80 18.05 10.40
N ILE A 20 3.66 17.78 11.05
CA ILE A 20 3.50 16.60 11.91
C ILE A 20 3.65 15.31 11.08
N LEU A 21 2.98 15.22 9.93
CA LEU A 21 3.06 14.05 9.04
C LEU A 21 4.47 13.81 8.54
N TYR A 22 5.15 14.86 8.13
CA TYR A 22 6.53 14.79 7.64
C TYR A 22 7.49 14.30 8.74
N THR A 23 7.43 14.91 9.92
CA THR A 23 8.32 14.58 11.04
C THR A 23 8.08 13.16 11.55
N GLU A 24 6.81 12.74 11.64
CA GLU A 24 6.42 11.45 12.20
C GLU A 24 6.67 10.29 11.24
N TYR A 25 6.42 10.48 9.94
CA TYR A 25 6.35 9.34 9.01
C TYR A 25 7.47 9.29 7.96
N ARG A 26 8.28 10.34 7.77
CA ARG A 26 9.32 10.34 6.73
C ARG A 26 10.28 9.15 6.86
N ALA A 27 10.76 8.87 8.07
CA ALA A 27 11.69 7.75 8.29
C ALA A 27 11.03 6.39 8.01
N LEU A 28 9.76 6.21 8.43
CA LEU A 28 8.98 5.01 8.14
C LEU A 28 8.74 4.85 6.63
N MET A 29 8.39 5.93 5.95
CA MET A 29 8.16 5.92 4.51
C MET A 29 9.43 5.54 3.74
N PHE A 30 10.56 6.10 4.13
CA PHE A 30 11.85 5.75 3.54
C PHE A 30 12.17 4.27 3.75
N TYR A 31 12.02 3.77 4.98
CA TYR A 31 12.22 2.36 5.29
C TYR A 31 11.35 1.45 4.40
N VAL A 32 10.06 1.73 4.28
CA VAL A 32 9.12 0.94 3.46
C VAL A 32 9.52 1.00 1.98
N ALA A 33 9.85 2.17 1.46
CA ALA A 33 10.30 2.32 0.07
C ALA A 33 11.59 1.53 -0.19
N ASN A 34 12.56 1.60 0.74
CA ASN A 34 13.85 0.93 0.58
C ASN A 34 13.76 -0.59 0.66
N GLN A 35 12.78 -1.15 1.38
CA GLN A 35 12.47 -2.58 1.35
C GLN A 35 12.03 -3.08 -0.05
N ILE A 36 11.46 -2.19 -0.86
CA ILE A 36 10.96 -2.53 -2.20
C ILE A 36 12.01 -2.23 -3.28
N LEU A 37 12.68 -1.08 -3.18
CA LEU A 37 13.55 -0.55 -4.22
C LEU A 37 15.01 -0.95 -4.04
N ASN A 38 15.43 -1.22 -2.81
CA ASN A 38 16.80 -1.53 -2.44
C ASN A 38 17.83 -0.52 -3.01
N ASN A 39 17.42 0.74 -3.07
CA ASN A 39 18.21 1.87 -3.57
C ASN A 39 17.78 3.14 -2.84
N ASP A 40 18.73 3.84 -2.22
CA ASP A 40 18.43 5.00 -1.38
C ASP A 40 17.88 6.18 -2.18
N GLN A 41 18.40 6.45 -3.38
CA GLN A 41 17.96 7.55 -4.22
C GLN A 41 16.52 7.32 -4.71
N ASP A 42 16.24 6.14 -5.22
CA ASP A 42 14.89 5.78 -5.67
C ASP A 42 13.88 5.77 -4.50
N SER A 43 14.35 5.41 -3.31
CA SER A 43 13.53 5.43 -2.09
C SER A 43 13.19 6.85 -1.67
N GLU A 44 14.14 7.79 -1.74
CA GLU A 44 13.87 9.22 -1.52
C GLU A 44 12.91 9.77 -2.58
N ASP A 45 13.03 9.36 -3.84
CA ASP A 45 12.10 9.75 -4.91
C ASP A 45 10.68 9.22 -4.66
N ALA A 46 10.55 7.96 -4.19
CA ALA A 46 9.27 7.39 -3.80
C ALA A 46 8.63 8.16 -2.63
N VAL A 47 9.42 8.51 -1.61
CA VAL A 47 8.99 9.31 -0.47
C VAL A 47 8.56 10.71 -0.91
N HIS A 48 9.31 11.34 -1.80
CA HIS A 48 8.96 12.65 -2.35
C HIS A 48 7.59 12.61 -3.06
N GLN A 49 7.41 11.69 -4.00
CA GLN A 49 6.14 11.51 -4.70
C GLN A 49 4.98 11.14 -3.75
N ALA A 50 5.26 10.43 -2.67
CA ALA A 50 4.26 10.12 -1.67
C ALA A 50 3.84 11.34 -0.86
N PHE A 51 4.76 12.24 -0.50
CA PHE A 51 4.43 13.49 0.15
C PHE A 51 3.67 14.46 -0.76
N GLU A 52 4.00 14.54 -2.05
CA GLU A 52 3.20 15.28 -3.03
C GLU A 52 1.75 14.77 -3.04
N LYS A 53 1.56 13.45 -3.04
CA LYS A 53 0.23 12.85 -2.99
C LYS A 53 -0.49 13.12 -1.66
N ILE A 54 0.21 13.16 -0.54
CA ILE A 54 -0.35 13.50 0.77
C ILE A 54 -0.84 14.96 0.77
N ILE A 55 -0.09 15.89 0.16
CA ILE A 55 -0.51 17.29 0.02
C ILE A 55 -1.83 17.40 -0.75
N GLU A 56 -2.00 16.66 -1.85
CA GLU A 56 -3.24 16.66 -2.65
C GLU A 56 -4.49 16.19 -1.86
N ILE A 57 -4.30 15.45 -0.79
CA ILE A 57 -5.40 14.88 0.01
C ILE A 57 -5.39 15.32 1.47
N ILE A 58 -4.61 16.35 1.80
CA ILE A 58 -4.37 16.75 3.20
C ILE A 58 -5.65 17.21 3.90
N ASP A 59 -6.59 17.77 3.15
CA ASP A 59 -7.92 18.14 3.60
C ASP A 59 -8.73 16.96 4.14
N LYS A 60 -8.45 15.73 3.68
CA LYS A 60 -9.13 14.47 4.07
C LYS A 60 -8.48 13.78 5.26
N ILE A 61 -7.31 14.22 5.66
CA ILE A 61 -6.60 13.70 6.82
C ILE A 61 -7.06 14.47 8.06
N GLU A 62 -7.96 13.86 8.83
CA GLU A 62 -8.53 14.50 10.03
C GLU A 62 -7.51 14.60 11.17
N VAL A 63 -6.79 13.51 11.44
CA VAL A 63 -5.80 13.39 12.52
C VAL A 63 -4.47 12.95 11.97
N ALA A 64 -3.44 13.78 12.09
CA ALA A 64 -2.10 13.48 11.56
C ALA A 64 -1.47 12.25 12.25
N LYS A 65 -1.64 12.11 13.56
CA LYS A 65 -1.00 11.09 14.39
C LYS A 65 -2.01 10.05 14.87
N CYS A 66 -2.38 9.10 13.99
CA CYS A 66 -3.27 8.00 14.36
C CYS A 66 -2.95 6.74 13.51
N PRO A 67 -3.40 5.54 13.94
CA PRO A 67 -3.19 4.30 13.19
C PRO A 67 -3.72 4.35 11.75
N LYS A 68 -4.88 4.98 11.55
CA LYS A 68 -5.50 5.17 10.23
C LYS A 68 -4.58 5.98 9.30
N THR A 69 -4.05 7.10 9.77
CA THR A 69 -3.13 7.94 8.99
C THR A 69 -1.80 7.23 8.73
N LYS A 70 -1.27 6.50 9.72
CA LYS A 70 -0.07 5.67 9.53
C LYS A 70 -0.26 4.65 8.42
N SER A 71 -1.37 3.91 8.43
CA SER A 71 -1.72 2.92 7.40
C SER A 71 -1.85 3.56 6.02
N LEU A 72 -2.52 4.71 5.93
CA LEU A 72 -2.66 5.47 4.69
C LEU A 72 -1.30 5.91 4.12
N VAL A 73 -0.44 6.48 4.94
CA VAL A 73 0.90 6.96 4.54
C VAL A 73 1.77 5.81 4.04
N VAL A 74 1.78 4.68 4.75
CA VAL A 74 2.48 3.46 4.33
C VAL A 74 1.96 2.96 2.98
N THR A 75 0.64 2.88 2.82
CA THR A 75 0.01 2.46 1.57
C THR A 75 0.39 3.35 0.38
N ILE A 76 0.43 4.68 0.59
CA ILE A 76 0.80 5.62 -0.47
C ILE A 76 2.26 5.44 -0.89
N VAL A 77 3.20 5.37 0.06
CA VAL A 77 4.62 5.23 -0.27
C VAL A 77 4.94 3.86 -0.87
N GLU A 78 4.35 2.79 -0.36
CA GLU A 78 4.48 1.44 -0.90
C GLU A 78 4.08 1.40 -2.38
N ARG A 79 2.94 2.02 -2.72
CA ARG A 79 2.49 2.13 -4.10
C ARG A 79 3.47 2.91 -4.98
N LYS A 80 3.97 4.06 -4.52
CA LYS A 80 4.95 4.85 -5.27
C LYS A 80 6.25 4.08 -5.52
N ALA A 81 6.72 3.36 -4.52
CA ALA A 81 7.89 2.50 -4.65
C ALA A 81 7.66 1.36 -5.66
N ILE A 82 6.50 0.71 -5.64
CA ILE A 82 6.15 -0.33 -6.62
C ILE A 82 6.07 0.23 -8.05
N ASP A 83 5.48 1.41 -8.22
CA ASP A 83 5.38 2.05 -9.53
C ASP A 83 6.78 2.39 -10.09
N LEU A 84 7.69 2.93 -9.26
CA LEU A 84 9.09 3.19 -9.65
C LEU A 84 9.83 1.90 -9.99
N TYR A 85 9.71 0.86 -9.17
CA TYR A 85 10.30 -0.45 -9.45
C TYR A 85 9.86 -1.02 -10.80
N ARG A 86 8.57 -0.94 -11.12
CA ARG A 86 8.04 -1.40 -12.42
C ARG A 86 8.59 -0.61 -13.59
N VAL A 87 8.74 0.72 -13.45
CA VAL A 87 9.33 1.57 -14.49
C VAL A 87 10.79 1.19 -14.74
N GLN A 88 11.57 0.98 -13.68
CA GLN A 88 12.97 0.56 -13.79
C GLN A 88 13.11 -0.81 -14.44
N LYS A 89 12.30 -1.78 -13.99
CA LYS A 89 12.32 -3.13 -14.55
C LYS A 89 11.99 -3.13 -16.06
N ARG A 90 11.08 -2.26 -16.51
CA ARG A 90 10.81 -2.09 -17.95
C ARG A 90 11.96 -1.46 -18.72
N ARG A 91 12.79 -0.62 -18.10
CA ARG A 91 13.97 -0.01 -18.75
C ARG A 91 15.13 -0.99 -18.88
N VAL A 92 15.23 -1.96 -18.01
CA VAL A 92 16.30 -2.97 -17.96
C VAL A 92 15.99 -4.18 -18.86
N VAL A 93 14.72 -4.43 -19.20
CA VAL A 93 14.28 -5.59 -19.99
C VAL A 93 13.76 -5.15 -21.35
N LEU A 94 14.56 -5.31 -22.41
CA LEU A 94 14.12 -5.77 -23.73
C LEU A 94 13.70 -7.26 -23.58
N PRO A 95 12.83 -7.86 -24.43
CA PRO A 95 11.51 -8.32 -24.03
C PRO A 95 11.50 -9.73 -23.45
N LEU A 96 10.35 -10.11 -22.87
CA LEU A 96 9.88 -11.43 -22.41
C LEU A 96 10.01 -11.71 -20.91
N ASP A 97 8.91 -11.65 -20.27
CA ASP A 97 8.10 -12.67 -19.58
C ASP A 97 7.26 -12.08 -18.44
N GLU A 98 5.95 -12.20 -18.61
CA GLU A 98 4.91 -11.72 -17.67
C GLU A 98 4.79 -12.59 -16.38
N GLU A 99 5.73 -13.49 -16.09
CA GLU A 99 5.56 -14.52 -15.05
C GLU A 99 6.22 -14.22 -13.68
N ASN A 100 6.85 -13.07 -13.45
CA ASN A 100 7.49 -12.81 -12.15
C ASN A 100 6.89 -11.65 -11.35
N ALA A 101 5.57 -11.68 -11.13
CA ALA A 101 4.89 -10.77 -10.19
C ALA A 101 4.98 -11.21 -8.71
N ASN A 102 5.77 -12.23 -8.38
CA ASN A 102 5.79 -12.88 -7.06
C ASN A 102 7.06 -12.64 -6.22
N LEU A 103 7.76 -11.51 -6.41
CA LEU A 103 8.97 -11.21 -5.64
C LEU A 103 8.75 -10.14 -4.55
N TYR A 104 7.69 -10.25 -3.79
CA TYR A 104 7.60 -9.53 -2.52
C TYR A 104 7.66 -10.55 -1.39
N SER A 105 8.88 -10.72 -0.88
CA SER A 105 9.12 -11.49 0.34
C SER A 105 8.26 -10.92 1.46
N THR A 106 7.26 -11.66 1.81
CA THR A 106 6.52 -11.55 3.06
C THR A 106 7.53 -11.53 4.20
N SER A 107 7.55 -10.47 4.99
CA SER A 107 8.20 -10.52 6.30
C SER A 107 7.67 -11.77 6.99
N GLN A 108 8.58 -12.69 7.32
CA GLN A 108 8.25 -13.93 8.02
C GLN A 108 7.65 -13.57 9.38
N ILE A 109 6.33 -13.64 9.46
CA ILE A 109 5.64 -13.75 10.75
C ILE A 109 5.71 -15.24 11.05
N GLU A 110 6.38 -15.60 12.14
CA GLU A 110 6.41 -16.98 12.66
C GLU A 110 4.98 -17.47 12.82
N VAL A 111 4.65 -18.50 12.06
CA VAL A 111 3.32 -19.09 12.00
C VAL A 111 3.20 -20.15 13.10
N VAL A 112 2.36 -19.92 14.08
CA VAL A 112 1.83 -20.98 14.95
C VAL A 112 0.71 -21.68 14.18
N PRO A 113 0.75 -23.01 13.98
CA PRO A 113 -0.21 -23.71 13.15
C PRO A 113 -1.47 -24.01 13.97
N ASP A 114 -2.48 -23.15 13.90
CA ASP A 114 -3.88 -23.54 14.03
C ASP A 114 -4.78 -22.35 13.60
N LYS A 115 -5.45 -22.52 12.46
CA LYS A 115 -6.33 -21.57 11.77
C LYS A 115 -5.63 -20.30 11.26
N VAL A 116 -5.41 -20.26 9.97
CA VAL A 116 -4.86 -19.05 9.31
C VAL A 116 -5.74 -17.86 9.65
N SER A 117 -5.17 -16.89 10.34
CA SER A 117 -5.89 -15.70 10.72
C SER A 117 -6.23 -14.90 9.44
N ILE A 118 -7.33 -14.14 9.46
CA ILE A 118 -7.69 -13.20 8.38
C ILE A 118 -6.49 -12.31 8.01
N ALA A 119 -5.65 -11.95 8.99
CA ALA A 119 -4.43 -11.17 8.77
C ALA A 119 -3.42 -11.89 7.85
N GLN A 120 -3.24 -13.21 8.03
CA GLN A 120 -2.37 -14.01 7.15
C GLN A 120 -2.96 -14.15 5.75
N ALA A 121 -4.26 -14.35 5.64
CA ALA A 121 -4.94 -14.39 4.34
C ALA A 121 -4.85 -13.04 3.61
N ILE A 122 -4.97 -11.91 4.30
CA ILE A 122 -4.76 -10.57 3.74
C ILE A 122 -3.29 -10.39 3.33
N ALA A 123 -2.33 -10.88 4.13
CA ALA A 123 -0.91 -10.82 3.81
C ALA A 123 -0.55 -11.64 2.55
N ALA A 124 -1.26 -12.71 2.26
CA ALA A 124 -1.09 -13.52 1.06
C ALA A 124 -1.67 -12.90 -0.22
N LEU A 125 -2.49 -11.85 -0.11
CA LEU A 125 -2.99 -11.13 -1.27
C LEU A 125 -1.89 -10.36 -1.99
N SER A 126 -2.08 -10.14 -3.30
CA SER A 126 -1.21 -9.21 -4.02
C SER A 126 -1.23 -7.82 -3.36
N PRO A 127 -0.13 -7.06 -3.40
CA PRO A 127 -0.05 -5.74 -2.77
C PRO A 127 -1.21 -4.82 -3.15
N LYS A 128 -1.59 -4.80 -4.42
CA LYS A 128 -2.73 -4.02 -4.93
C LYS A 128 -4.06 -4.40 -4.30
N TYR A 129 -4.32 -5.67 -4.08
CA TYR A 129 -5.57 -6.14 -3.48
C TYR A 129 -5.61 -5.88 -1.98
N ARG A 130 -4.48 -6.12 -1.30
CA ARG A 130 -4.31 -5.80 0.11
C ARG A 130 -4.56 -4.32 0.38
N GLU A 131 -3.89 -3.45 -0.37
CA GLU A 131 -4.04 -1.99 -0.31
C GLU A 131 -5.50 -1.55 -0.37
N LEU A 132 -6.24 -2.01 -1.39
CA LEU A 132 -7.64 -1.64 -1.59
C LEU A 132 -8.55 -2.14 -0.47
N LEU A 133 -8.32 -3.36 0.04
CA LEU A 133 -9.10 -3.90 1.16
C LEU A 133 -8.82 -3.15 2.46
N LEU A 134 -7.56 -2.83 2.76
CA LEU A 134 -7.21 -2.07 3.95
C LEU A 134 -7.79 -0.65 3.90
N LEU A 135 -7.69 0.05 2.77
CA LEU A 135 -8.32 1.35 2.61
C LEU A 135 -9.83 1.30 2.79
N LYS A 136 -10.48 0.25 2.26
CA LYS A 136 -11.94 0.12 2.29
C LYS A 136 -12.47 -0.29 3.67
N TYR A 137 -11.87 -1.31 4.29
CA TYR A 137 -12.45 -1.99 5.46
C TYR A 137 -11.76 -1.67 6.78
N ASP A 138 -10.46 -1.41 6.76
CA ASP A 138 -9.70 -1.01 7.94
C ASP A 138 -9.76 0.51 8.15
N ASN A 139 -9.53 1.26 7.09
CA ASN A 139 -9.53 2.73 7.14
C ASN A 139 -10.91 3.36 6.85
N GLY A 140 -11.90 2.60 6.35
CA GLY A 140 -13.28 3.04 6.15
C GLY A 140 -13.49 4.04 5.01
N TYR A 141 -12.54 4.17 4.06
CA TYR A 141 -12.69 5.07 2.93
C TYR A 141 -13.77 4.60 1.93
N SER A 142 -14.48 5.57 1.36
CA SER A 142 -15.43 5.31 0.26
C SER A 142 -14.70 4.94 -1.03
N ASP A 143 -15.41 4.27 -1.96
CA ASP A 143 -14.85 3.94 -3.27
C ASP A 143 -14.37 5.18 -4.05
N ARG A 144 -15.02 6.32 -3.83
CA ARG A 144 -14.66 7.60 -4.45
C ARG A 144 -13.35 8.14 -3.89
N GLU A 145 -13.17 8.11 -2.57
CA GLU A 145 -11.93 8.55 -1.90
C GLU A 145 -10.77 7.64 -2.27
N ILE A 146 -10.99 6.31 -2.25
CA ILE A 146 -9.99 5.33 -2.69
C ILE A 146 -9.58 5.60 -4.13
N ALA A 147 -10.54 5.82 -5.04
CA ALA A 147 -10.25 6.10 -6.44
C ALA A 147 -9.41 7.37 -6.60
N GLN A 148 -9.69 8.42 -5.83
CA GLN A 148 -8.94 9.67 -5.83
C GLN A 148 -7.53 9.48 -5.25
N MET A 149 -7.39 8.82 -4.08
CA MET A 149 -6.10 8.54 -3.43
C MET A 149 -5.16 7.75 -4.33
N LEU A 150 -5.72 6.75 -5.01
CA LEU A 150 -4.96 5.84 -5.86
C LEU A 150 -4.88 6.29 -7.33
N SER A 151 -5.43 7.45 -7.68
CA SER A 151 -5.46 8.00 -9.04
C SER A 151 -6.01 7.02 -10.09
N ILE A 152 -7.12 6.33 -9.73
CA ILE A 152 -7.86 5.39 -10.59
C ILE A 152 -9.32 5.82 -10.72
N THR A 153 -10.05 5.24 -11.67
CA THR A 153 -11.50 5.49 -11.78
C THR A 153 -12.26 4.78 -10.68
N ILE A 154 -13.41 5.34 -10.27
CA ILE A 154 -14.29 4.73 -9.25
C ILE A 154 -14.73 3.32 -9.69
N ALA A 155 -15.03 3.13 -10.98
CA ALA A 155 -15.39 1.84 -11.55
C ALA A 155 -14.25 0.81 -11.39
N ASN A 156 -13.00 1.24 -11.62
CA ASN A 156 -11.83 0.40 -11.43
C ASN A 156 -11.60 0.06 -9.95
N ALA A 157 -11.75 1.03 -9.04
CA ALA A 157 -11.68 0.80 -7.59
C ALA A 157 -12.68 -0.27 -7.16
N ARG A 158 -13.97 -0.10 -7.51
CA ARG A 158 -15.04 -1.07 -7.21
C ARG A 158 -14.75 -2.47 -7.74
N LYS A 159 -14.41 -2.56 -9.03
CA LYS A 159 -14.11 -3.85 -9.68
C LYS A 159 -12.92 -4.54 -9.01
N THR A 160 -11.88 -3.79 -8.65
CA THR A 160 -10.69 -4.33 -8.01
C THR A 160 -10.97 -4.77 -6.57
N ILE A 161 -11.75 -4.00 -5.80
CA ILE A 161 -12.20 -4.39 -4.45
C ILE A 161 -12.99 -5.69 -4.50
N GLN A 162 -13.91 -5.86 -5.45
CA GLN A 162 -14.68 -7.09 -5.60
C GLN A 162 -13.79 -8.30 -5.94
N ARG A 163 -12.81 -8.11 -6.82
CA ARG A 163 -11.82 -9.16 -7.14
C ARG A 163 -10.95 -9.53 -5.93
N ALA A 164 -10.51 -8.52 -5.18
CA ALA A 164 -9.74 -8.71 -3.96
C ALA A 164 -10.52 -9.51 -2.90
N LYS A 165 -11.80 -9.20 -2.71
CA LYS A 165 -12.70 -9.99 -1.84
C LYS A 165 -12.83 -11.45 -2.30
N GLY A 166 -13.02 -11.66 -3.60
CA GLY A 166 -13.14 -13.01 -4.15
C GLY A 166 -11.86 -13.82 -3.96
N GLN A 167 -10.69 -13.20 -4.10
CA GLN A 167 -9.41 -13.86 -3.86
C GLN A 167 -9.18 -14.13 -2.38
N LEU A 168 -9.50 -13.17 -1.50
CA LEU A 168 -9.42 -13.37 -0.05
C LEU A 168 -10.29 -14.56 0.39
N LYS A 169 -11.52 -14.63 -0.11
CA LYS A 169 -12.41 -15.74 0.17
C LYS A 169 -11.82 -17.08 -0.27
N ARG A 170 -11.26 -17.17 -1.47
CA ARG A 170 -10.60 -18.41 -1.95
C ARG A 170 -9.45 -18.84 -1.04
N ILE A 171 -8.58 -17.89 -0.62
CA ILE A 171 -7.48 -18.20 0.28
C ILE A 171 -8.01 -18.76 1.61
N LEU A 172 -9.09 -18.21 2.14
CA LEU A 172 -9.72 -18.70 3.38
C LEU A 172 -10.38 -20.07 3.18
N ASP A 173 -11.14 -20.25 2.08
CA ASP A 173 -11.84 -21.51 1.77
C ASP A 173 -10.83 -22.66 1.48
N GLU A 174 -9.72 -22.38 0.80
CA GLU A 174 -8.66 -23.38 0.54
C GLU A 174 -7.95 -23.84 1.80
N GLN A 175 -7.96 -23.04 2.84
CA GLN A 175 -7.33 -23.33 4.13
C GLN A 175 -8.30 -23.98 5.13
N GLU A 176 -9.60 -23.84 4.90
CA GLU A 176 -10.64 -24.54 5.67
C GLU A 176 -10.93 -25.95 5.12
N ALA A 177 -10.47 -26.28 3.92
CA ALA A 177 -10.64 -27.62 3.37
C ALA A 177 -9.77 -28.62 4.14
N PRO A 178 -10.36 -29.58 4.89
CA PRO A 178 -9.60 -30.57 5.61
C PRO A 178 -8.81 -31.42 4.59
N ALA A 179 -7.56 -31.73 4.96
CA ALA A 179 -6.77 -32.72 4.25
C ALA A 179 -7.47 -34.09 4.33
N HIS A 180 -8.44 -34.30 3.43
CA HIS A 180 -9.05 -35.62 3.27
C HIS A 180 -8.21 -36.45 2.33
N GLU A 181 -7.57 -37.45 2.98
CA GLU A 181 -7.28 -38.76 2.46
C GLU A 181 -6.41 -38.89 1.20
N ASN A 182 -5.15 -39.16 1.45
CA ASN A 182 -4.46 -40.12 0.62
C ASN A 182 -3.98 -41.28 1.50
N ASN A 183 -4.89 -42.19 1.79
CA ASN A 183 -4.57 -43.52 2.30
C ASN A 183 -5.33 -44.55 1.45
N ARG A 184 -4.67 -44.97 0.36
CA ARG A 184 -4.86 -46.29 -0.29
C ARG A 184 -3.62 -46.66 -1.07
#